data_77fef8269b7c6a74f742f53497a2594b
#
_entry.id   77fef8269b7c6a74f742f53497a2594b
#
_cell.length_a   1.000
_cell.length_b   1.000
_cell.length_c   1.000
_cell.angle_alpha   90.00
_cell.angle_beta   90.00
_cell.angle_gamma   90.00
#
_symmetry.space_group_name_H-M   'P 1'
#
loop_
_entity.id
_entity.type
_entity.pdbx_description
1 polymer ?
#
loop_
_entity_poly.entity_id
_entity_poly.type
_entity_poly.pdbx_seq_one_letter_code
_entity_poly.pdbx_strand_id
1 'polypeptide(L)'
;MPVLTKEFELDDGTKITCRQAGGMTKLRIENIQAKVFREHMHFGLDTTQWTEEQQKQFADALEREGAGLESQMREWIPKSIIEPKDFDVDSLTSEELRMILGFVRGDDPDGAPPLDNSSE
;
A
#
# COMPACT_ATOMS: atom_id res chain seq x y z
N MET A 1 5.85 11.58 -16.45
CA MET A 1 6.47 11.80 -15.13
C MET A 1 7.21 10.57 -14.66
N PRO A 2 8.47 10.73 -14.24
CA PRO A 2 9.16 9.59 -13.67
C PRO A 2 8.54 9.20 -12.33
N VAL A 3 8.62 7.92 -12.03
CA VAL A 3 8.13 7.40 -10.76
C VAL A 3 9.14 7.77 -9.69
N LEU A 4 8.64 8.20 -8.53
CA LEU A 4 9.49 8.57 -7.39
C LEU A 4 10.19 7.34 -6.84
N THR A 5 11.45 7.50 -6.47
CA THR A 5 12.22 6.42 -5.85
C THR A 5 12.75 6.88 -4.50
N LYS A 6 13.04 5.91 -3.62
CA LYS A 6 13.57 6.20 -2.29
C LYS A 6 14.45 5.05 -1.83
N GLU A 7 15.55 5.39 -1.18
CA GLU A 7 16.40 4.39 -0.54
C GLU A 7 15.96 4.19 0.90
N PHE A 8 15.86 2.93 1.31
CA PHE A 8 15.55 2.57 2.68
C PHE A 8 16.73 1.83 3.29
N GLU A 9 17.04 2.15 4.53
CA GLU A 9 18.00 1.38 5.30
C GLU A 9 17.24 0.50 6.27
N LEU A 10 17.47 -0.80 6.17
CA LEU A 10 16.76 -1.78 7.00
C LEU A 10 17.44 -1.91 8.36
N ASP A 11 16.76 -2.57 9.29
CA ASP A 11 17.26 -2.70 10.65
C ASP A 11 18.61 -3.39 10.73
N ASP A 12 18.92 -4.27 9.78
CA ASP A 12 20.20 -4.97 9.74
C ASP A 12 21.29 -4.20 8.97
N GLY A 13 20.99 -2.97 8.56
CA GLY A 13 21.92 -2.14 7.81
C GLY A 13 21.88 -2.30 6.31
N THR A 14 21.11 -3.25 5.80
CA THR A 14 20.96 -3.43 4.35
C THR A 14 20.23 -2.24 3.75
N LYS A 15 20.67 -1.79 2.57
CA LYS A 15 20.02 -0.70 1.86
C LYS A 15 19.31 -1.22 0.64
N ILE A 16 18.08 -0.80 0.45
CA ILE A 16 17.30 -1.14 -0.73
C ILE A 16 16.75 0.12 -1.34
N THR A 17 16.57 0.13 -2.66
CA THR A 17 15.95 1.23 -3.37
C THR A 17 14.60 0.78 -3.91
N CYS A 18 13.56 1.54 -3.59
CA CYS A 18 12.21 1.23 -3.99
C CYS A 18 11.65 2.35 -4.86
N ARG A 19 10.66 2.01 -5.68
CA ARG A 19 9.91 3.00 -6.45
C ARG A 19 8.43 2.92 -6.09
N GLN A 20 7.73 4.02 -6.29
CA GLN A 20 6.29 4.04 -6.09
C GLN A 20 5.58 3.25 -7.17
N ALA A 21 4.38 2.75 -6.85
CA ALA A 21 3.54 2.08 -7.83
C ALA A 21 3.12 3.07 -8.91
N GLY A 22 3.07 2.59 -10.14
CA GLY A 22 2.63 3.42 -11.25
C GLY A 22 1.15 3.71 -11.20
N GLY A 23 0.71 4.71 -11.98
CA GLY A 23 -0.67 5.16 -11.98
C GLY A 23 -1.67 4.07 -12.35
N MET A 24 -1.31 3.22 -13.32
CA MET A 24 -2.23 2.14 -13.72
C MET A 24 -2.43 1.12 -12.61
N THR A 25 -1.37 0.80 -11.88
CA THR A 25 -1.49 -0.14 -10.76
C THR A 25 -2.37 0.46 -9.67
N LYS A 26 -2.16 1.73 -9.34
CA LYS A 26 -2.99 2.41 -8.34
C LYS A 26 -4.44 2.47 -8.77
N LEU A 27 -4.69 2.78 -10.03
CA LEU A 27 -6.05 2.89 -10.55
C LEU A 27 -6.78 1.55 -10.46
N ARG A 28 -6.08 0.48 -10.77
CA ARG A 28 -6.67 -0.86 -10.68
C ARG A 28 -7.13 -1.15 -9.25
N ILE A 29 -6.27 -0.86 -8.27
CA ILE A 29 -6.61 -1.10 -6.88
C ILE A 29 -7.76 -0.21 -6.43
N GLU A 30 -7.73 1.06 -6.81
CA GLU A 30 -8.81 1.99 -6.45
C GLU A 30 -10.14 1.54 -7.03
N ASN A 31 -10.14 1.03 -8.26
CA ASN A 31 -11.36 0.53 -8.88
C ASN A 31 -11.91 -0.69 -8.14
N ILE A 32 -11.02 -1.60 -7.72
CA ILE A 32 -11.44 -2.77 -6.96
C ILE A 32 -12.01 -2.34 -5.60
N GLN A 33 -11.33 -1.41 -4.93
CA GLN A 33 -11.79 -0.91 -3.64
C GLN A 33 -13.16 -0.25 -3.76
N ALA A 34 -13.37 0.54 -4.81
CA ALA A 34 -14.65 1.19 -5.04
C ALA A 34 -15.75 0.17 -5.30
N LYS A 35 -15.46 -0.85 -6.09
CA LYS A 35 -16.42 -1.92 -6.35
C LYS A 35 -16.82 -2.64 -5.08
N VAL A 36 -15.84 -3.03 -4.28
CA VAL A 36 -16.10 -3.75 -3.03
C VAL A 36 -16.87 -2.86 -2.06
N PHE A 37 -16.51 -1.57 -1.99
CA PHE A 37 -17.25 -0.65 -1.13
C PHE A 37 -18.72 -0.57 -1.55
N ARG A 38 -18.99 -0.46 -2.86
CA ARG A 38 -20.37 -0.41 -3.33
C ARG A 38 -21.17 -1.65 -2.93
N GLU A 39 -20.50 -2.80 -2.92
CA GLU A 39 -21.15 -4.06 -2.53
C GLU A 39 -21.45 -4.12 -1.04
N HIS A 40 -20.83 -3.23 -0.23
CA HIS A 40 -21.00 -3.22 1.21
C HIS A 40 -21.67 -1.94 1.71
N MET A 41 -22.16 -1.08 0.80
CA MET A 41 -22.76 0.19 1.18
C MET A 41 -23.99 0.03 2.08
N HIS A 42 -24.61 -1.12 2.06
CA HIS A 42 -25.76 -1.38 2.92
C HIS A 42 -25.39 -1.39 4.41
N PHE A 43 -24.10 -1.47 4.74
CA PHE A 43 -23.62 -1.31 6.11
C PHE A 43 -23.61 0.16 6.54
N GLY A 44 -23.76 1.09 5.61
CA GLY A 44 -23.68 2.51 5.86
C GLY A 44 -22.54 3.15 5.09
N LEU A 45 -22.63 4.45 4.86
CA LEU A 45 -21.61 5.15 4.07
C LEU A 45 -20.38 5.54 4.88
N ASP A 46 -20.53 5.61 6.20
CA ASP A 46 -19.40 5.97 7.07
C ASP A 46 -18.83 4.71 7.68
N THR A 47 -17.66 4.28 7.15
CA THR A 47 -17.05 3.04 7.58
C THR A 47 -16.59 3.06 9.03
N THR A 48 -16.39 4.24 9.60
CA THR A 48 -16.01 4.34 11.01
C THR A 48 -17.15 3.93 11.94
N GLN A 49 -18.38 3.90 11.42
CA GLN A 49 -19.56 3.48 12.19
C GLN A 49 -19.88 2.00 12.01
N TRP A 50 -19.13 1.30 11.18
CA TRP A 50 -19.36 -0.12 10.95
C TRP A 50 -18.92 -0.92 12.19
N THR A 51 -19.59 -2.04 12.43
CA THR A 51 -19.17 -2.96 13.50
C THR A 51 -17.85 -3.64 13.08
N GLU A 52 -17.20 -4.23 14.07
CA GLU A 52 -15.97 -4.98 13.79
C GLU A 52 -16.21 -6.10 12.80
N GLU A 53 -17.35 -6.78 12.91
CA GLU A 53 -17.71 -7.84 11.99
C GLU A 53 -17.88 -7.31 10.57
N GLN A 54 -18.54 -6.16 10.41
CA GLN A 54 -18.75 -5.53 9.10
C GLN A 54 -17.41 -5.11 8.49
N GLN A 55 -16.54 -4.52 9.31
CA GLN A 55 -15.21 -4.12 8.85
C GLN A 55 -14.41 -5.33 8.40
N LYS A 56 -14.52 -6.43 9.14
CA LYS A 56 -13.83 -7.68 8.79
C LYS A 56 -14.35 -8.24 7.47
N GLN A 57 -15.66 -8.24 7.28
CA GLN A 57 -16.25 -8.71 6.02
C GLN A 57 -15.74 -7.90 4.83
N PHE A 58 -15.66 -6.58 5.00
CA PHE A 58 -15.15 -5.71 3.95
C PHE A 58 -13.68 -6.01 3.66
N ALA A 59 -12.86 -6.13 4.71
CA ALA A 59 -11.44 -6.44 4.55
C ALA A 59 -11.23 -7.79 3.85
N ASP A 60 -12.02 -8.81 4.25
CA ASP A 60 -11.92 -10.13 3.63
C ASP A 60 -12.32 -10.07 2.15
N ALA A 61 -13.33 -9.26 1.83
CA ALA A 61 -13.74 -9.07 0.44
C ALA A 61 -12.65 -8.40 -0.39
N LEU A 62 -11.98 -7.39 0.18
CA LEU A 62 -10.85 -6.75 -0.51
C LEU A 62 -9.74 -7.74 -0.78
N GLU A 63 -9.42 -8.61 0.20
CA GLU A 63 -8.38 -9.62 -0.01
C GLU A 63 -8.77 -10.59 -1.12
N ARG A 64 -10.03 -11.02 -1.16
CA ARG A 64 -10.48 -11.93 -2.21
C ARG A 64 -10.35 -11.34 -3.59
N GLU A 65 -10.55 -10.01 -3.70
CA GLU A 65 -10.46 -9.32 -4.99
C GLU A 65 -9.03 -8.85 -5.31
N GLY A 66 -8.08 -9.09 -4.41
CA GLY A 66 -6.69 -8.72 -4.66
C GLY A 66 -6.34 -7.29 -4.34
N ALA A 67 -7.16 -6.60 -3.54
CA ALA A 67 -6.92 -5.21 -3.18
C ALA A 67 -6.77 -5.00 -1.68
N GLY A 68 -6.68 -6.08 -0.90
CA GLY A 68 -6.44 -5.97 0.52
C GLY A 68 -4.99 -5.67 0.83
N LEU A 69 -4.71 -5.40 2.10
CA LEU A 69 -3.38 -5.02 2.54
C LEU A 69 -2.35 -6.09 2.25
N GLU A 70 -2.67 -7.34 2.57
CA GLU A 70 -1.73 -8.43 2.33
C GLU A 70 -1.47 -8.63 0.84
N SER A 71 -2.51 -8.54 0.01
CA SER A 71 -2.36 -8.67 -1.44
C SER A 71 -1.47 -7.56 -1.99
N GLN A 72 -1.65 -6.34 -1.51
CA GLN A 72 -0.82 -5.22 -1.94
C GLN A 72 0.63 -5.45 -1.57
N MET A 73 0.89 -5.90 -0.33
CA MET A 73 2.25 -6.18 0.09
C MET A 73 2.88 -7.29 -0.74
N ARG A 74 2.12 -8.36 -0.98
CA ARG A 74 2.64 -9.53 -1.68
C ARG A 74 2.96 -9.23 -3.14
N GLU A 75 2.14 -8.39 -3.79
CA GLU A 75 2.32 -8.07 -5.20
C GLU A 75 3.18 -6.84 -5.43
N TRP A 76 2.97 -5.79 -4.65
CA TRP A 76 3.59 -4.51 -4.95
C TRP A 76 5.02 -4.39 -4.45
N ILE A 77 5.30 -4.93 -3.24
CA ILE A 77 6.62 -4.74 -2.65
C ILE A 77 7.71 -5.41 -3.48
N PRO A 78 7.57 -6.68 -3.91
CA PRO A 78 8.62 -7.27 -4.73
C PRO A 78 8.87 -6.52 -6.03
N LYS A 79 7.82 -5.98 -6.63
CA LYS A 79 7.96 -5.22 -7.88
C LYS A 79 8.52 -3.84 -7.67
N SER A 80 8.40 -3.30 -6.47
CA SER A 80 8.86 -1.95 -6.18
C SER A 80 10.35 -1.87 -5.87
N ILE A 81 10.96 -2.99 -5.46
CA ILE A 81 12.37 -3.00 -5.10
C ILE A 81 13.20 -3.06 -6.37
N ILE A 82 13.92 -1.97 -6.65
CA ILE A 82 14.75 -1.86 -7.84
C ILE A 82 16.12 -2.46 -7.60
N GLU A 83 16.66 -2.26 -6.43
CA GLU A 83 17.99 -2.75 -6.03
C GLU A 83 17.98 -3.15 -4.58
N PRO A 84 18.64 -4.26 -4.25
CA PRO A 84 19.20 -5.25 -5.18
C PRO A 84 18.09 -6.04 -5.86
N LYS A 85 18.31 -6.49 -7.08
CA LYS A 85 17.25 -7.10 -7.89
C LYS A 85 16.72 -8.41 -7.32
N ASP A 86 17.56 -9.14 -6.62
CA ASP A 86 17.20 -10.44 -6.07
C ASP A 86 17.02 -10.38 -4.55
N PHE A 87 16.64 -9.22 -4.04
CA PHE A 87 16.44 -9.05 -2.61
C PHE A 87 15.35 -10.00 -2.10
N ASP A 88 15.62 -10.63 -0.96
CA ASP A 88 14.67 -11.56 -0.34
C ASP A 88 13.64 -10.79 0.48
N VAL A 89 12.44 -10.64 -0.07
CA VAL A 89 11.36 -9.88 0.55
C VAL A 89 10.92 -10.53 1.87
N ASP A 90 11.06 -11.84 1.98
CA ASP A 90 10.67 -12.53 3.22
C ASP A 90 11.56 -12.15 4.40
N SER A 91 12.72 -11.55 4.15
CA SER A 91 13.59 -11.10 5.24
C SER A 91 13.12 -9.80 5.88
N LEU A 92 12.12 -9.12 5.31
CA LEU A 92 11.61 -7.87 5.85
C LEU A 92 10.73 -8.13 7.08
N THR A 93 10.83 -7.24 8.07
CA THR A 93 9.93 -7.27 9.22
C THR A 93 8.58 -6.69 8.84
N SER A 94 7.57 -6.94 9.71
CA SER A 94 6.23 -6.37 9.49
C SER A 94 6.28 -4.84 9.41
N GLU A 95 7.08 -4.22 10.28
CA GLU A 95 7.21 -2.77 10.27
C GLU A 95 7.84 -2.28 8.98
N GLU A 96 8.90 -2.97 8.53
CA GLU A 96 9.56 -2.61 7.28
C GLU A 96 8.61 -2.76 6.10
N LEU A 97 7.82 -3.82 6.08
CA LEU A 97 6.82 -4.02 5.03
C LEU A 97 5.80 -2.89 4.98
N ARG A 98 5.32 -2.46 6.15
CA ARG A 98 4.35 -1.36 6.21
C ARG A 98 4.95 -0.04 5.76
N MET A 99 6.18 0.22 6.18
CA MET A 99 6.88 1.44 5.80
C MET A 99 7.09 1.51 4.29
N ILE A 100 7.55 0.40 3.71
CA ILE A 100 7.77 0.34 2.27
C ILE A 100 6.45 0.47 1.51
N LEU A 101 5.41 -0.23 1.98
CA LEU A 101 4.11 -0.15 1.31
C LEU A 101 3.55 1.26 1.36
N GLY A 102 3.71 1.98 2.48
CA GLY A 102 3.27 3.36 2.58
C GLY A 102 3.90 4.23 1.51
N PHE A 103 5.22 4.06 1.32
CA PHE A 103 5.90 4.79 0.26
C PHE A 103 5.42 4.36 -1.13
N VAL A 104 5.30 3.05 -1.35
CA VAL A 104 4.92 2.51 -2.66
C VAL A 104 3.54 3.01 -3.08
N ARG A 105 2.63 3.12 -2.11
CA ARG A 105 1.28 3.62 -2.37
C ARG A 105 1.22 5.13 -2.52
N GLY A 106 2.28 5.83 -2.11
CA GLY A 106 2.27 7.28 -2.12
C GLY A 106 1.66 7.91 -0.88
N ASP A 107 1.43 7.11 0.17
CA ASP A 107 0.83 7.60 1.43
C ASP A 107 1.89 8.04 2.44
N ASP A 108 3.14 7.69 2.21
CA ASP A 108 4.22 7.96 3.14
C ASP A 108 4.54 9.46 3.15
N PRO A 109 4.39 10.16 4.27
CA PRO A 109 4.69 11.59 4.33
C PRO A 109 6.13 11.91 3.98
N ASP A 110 7.07 10.99 4.26
CA ASP A 110 8.48 11.21 3.94
C ASP A 110 8.77 10.94 2.47
N GLY A 111 8.01 10.07 1.84
CA GLY A 111 8.18 9.73 0.44
C GLY A 111 7.29 10.51 -0.48
N ALA A 112 6.18 11.04 0.03
CA ALA A 112 5.23 11.80 -0.76
C ALA A 112 5.55 13.27 -0.69
N PRO A 113 5.27 14.04 -1.75
CA PRO A 113 5.41 15.49 -1.66
C PRO A 113 4.47 16.02 -0.59
N PRO A 114 4.89 17.07 0.17
CA PRO A 114 4.00 17.68 1.16
C PRO A 114 2.81 18.29 0.46
N LEU A 115 1.73 18.15 1.03
CA LEU A 115 0.54 18.78 0.53
C LEU A 115 0.46 20.18 1.04
N ASP A 116 0.63 20.09 1.07
CA ASP A 116 0.81 20.87 1.56
C ASP A 116 0.74 21.19 2.50
N ASN A 117 0.81 20.88 2.76
CA ASN A 117 1.00 20.94 3.62
C ASN A 117 1.38 21.59 4.06
N SER A 118 1.13 21.68 3.93
CA SER A 118 1.46 22.12 4.27
C SER A 118 1.77 22.89 4.54
N SER A 119 1.56 23.06 4.49
CA SER A 119 1.90 23.59 4.68
C SER A 119 2.16 24.34 4.97
N GLU A 120 2.01 24.47 4.95
CA GLU A 120 2.30 24.90 5.11
C GLU A 120 2.59 25.34 5.36
#